data_083c058d7a863ea48820a9aae480b9ef
#
_entry.id   083c058d7a863ea48820a9aae480b9ef
#
_cell.length_a   1.000
_cell.length_b   1.000
_cell.length_c   1.000
_cell.angle_alpha   90.00
_cell.angle_beta   90.00
_cell.angle_gamma   90.00
#
_symmetry.space_group_name_H-M   'P 1'
#
loop_
_entity.id
_entity.type
_entity.pdbx_description
1 polymer ?
#
loop_
_entity_poly.entity_id
_entity_poly.type
_entity_poly.pdbx_seq_one_letter_code
_entity_poly.pdbx_strand_id
1 'polypeptide(L)'
;PYLDGFKAIIAPKQSLRVQAIRGGRADIEFRSFPPKSRDDLIGALGAEKITVQESTWNCNLSVSLNHNFPAFKDPRVRKALTLAIDRWGGSKYLSQIAIMKTVGGLIYPGHPWARSDEELEKIPGYWRDVEKSRAEARRLLKEAGHENLSFDLVNRNVDQPYKIAGTWLIGEWKKIGVKASQRAVPTGEWFRSYRETKNYEAAVTATCQSIVNPILDLANN
;
A
#
# COMPACT_ATOMS: atom_id res chain seq x y z
N PRO A 1 -0.29 28.14 25.74
CA PRO A 1 0.79 28.34 24.82
C PRO A 1 0.61 27.39 23.66
N TYR A 2 -0.04 27.91 22.64
CA TYR A 2 -0.42 27.11 21.49
C TYR A 2 -0.06 27.91 20.24
N LEU A 3 -0.17 27.28 19.06
CA LEU A 3 0.16 27.92 17.82
C LEU A 3 -0.86 29.03 17.50
N ASP A 4 -0.37 30.18 17.01
CA ASP A 4 -1.24 31.28 16.54
C ASP A 4 -1.91 30.96 15.22
N GLY A 5 -1.37 29.99 14.47
CA GLY A 5 -1.90 29.58 13.20
C GLY A 5 -1.23 28.33 12.64
N PHE A 6 -1.82 27.81 11.58
CA PHE A 6 -1.35 26.63 10.86
C PHE A 6 -1.47 26.87 9.36
N LYS A 7 -0.40 26.62 8.62
CA LYS A 7 -0.36 26.70 7.15
C LYS A 7 -0.03 25.32 6.55
N ALA A 8 -0.97 24.74 5.82
CA ALA A 8 -0.74 23.48 5.13
C ALA A 8 -0.17 23.71 3.72
N ILE A 9 0.91 23.00 3.40
CA ILE A 9 1.48 22.92 2.05
C ILE A 9 1.14 21.56 1.45
N ILE A 10 0.37 21.55 0.35
CA ILE A 10 0.00 20.33 -0.34
C ILE A 10 1.07 20.00 -1.36
N ALA A 11 1.86 18.95 -1.10
CA ALA A 11 2.94 18.48 -1.97
C ALA A 11 2.83 16.96 -2.20
N PRO A 12 2.21 16.52 -3.32
CA PRO A 12 2.06 15.08 -3.64
C PRO A 12 3.40 14.36 -3.87
N LYS A 13 4.37 15.07 -4.44
CA LYS A 13 5.70 14.51 -4.72
C LYS A 13 6.56 14.53 -3.45
N GLN A 14 7.16 13.38 -3.14
CA GLN A 14 8.05 13.23 -1.99
C GLN A 14 9.24 14.20 -2.05
N SER A 15 9.85 14.38 -3.23
CA SER A 15 10.97 15.31 -3.41
C SER A 15 10.62 16.74 -3.02
N LEU A 16 9.42 17.22 -3.33
CA LEU A 16 8.98 18.58 -2.93
C LEU A 16 8.81 18.70 -1.41
N ARG A 17 8.36 17.64 -0.73
CA ARG A 17 8.25 17.63 0.73
C ARG A 17 9.63 17.65 1.40
N VAL A 18 10.58 16.85 0.88
CA VAL A 18 11.98 16.88 1.33
C VAL A 18 12.57 18.28 1.16
N GLN A 19 12.36 18.92 0.00
CA GLN A 19 12.84 20.28 -0.25
C GLN A 19 12.18 21.33 0.66
N ALA A 20 10.89 21.15 0.98
CA ALA A 20 10.20 22.08 1.88
C ALA A 20 10.78 22.05 3.29
N ILE A 21 11.07 20.88 3.84
CA ILE A 21 11.74 20.74 5.15
C ILE A 21 13.20 21.26 5.06
N ARG A 22 13.96 20.79 4.07
CA ARG A 22 15.37 21.16 3.91
C ARG A 22 15.58 22.67 3.74
N GLY A 23 14.67 23.34 3.06
CA GLY A 23 14.71 24.78 2.80
C GLY A 23 13.99 25.63 3.85
N GLY A 24 13.57 25.07 4.98
CA GLY A 24 12.89 25.79 6.06
C GLY A 24 11.53 26.38 5.66
N ARG A 25 10.88 25.85 4.63
CA ARG A 25 9.54 26.26 4.19
C ARG A 25 8.41 25.51 4.89
N ALA A 26 8.74 24.41 5.54
CA ALA A 26 7.84 23.61 6.37
C ALA A 26 8.60 23.12 7.60
N ASP A 27 7.94 23.16 8.74
CA ASP A 27 8.50 22.76 10.04
C ASP A 27 8.17 21.30 10.36
N ILE A 28 7.08 20.78 9.81
CA ILE A 28 6.58 19.43 10.08
C ILE A 28 6.15 18.75 8.78
N GLU A 29 6.44 17.45 8.68
CA GLU A 29 5.94 16.57 7.62
C GLU A 29 5.07 15.46 8.22
N PHE A 30 3.81 15.36 7.78
CA PHE A 30 2.82 14.44 8.33
C PHE A 30 2.61 13.16 7.53
N ARG A 31 3.09 13.10 6.29
CA ARG A 31 2.87 11.93 5.42
C ARG A 31 3.90 10.84 5.59
N SER A 32 4.92 11.11 6.39
CA SER A 32 6.10 10.29 6.63
C SER A 32 7.07 10.21 5.46
N PHE A 33 8.34 10.02 5.79
CA PHE A 33 9.42 9.76 4.85
C PHE A 33 9.90 8.31 4.99
N PRO A 34 10.28 7.65 3.88
CA PRO A 34 11.00 6.39 3.96
C PRO A 34 12.40 6.62 4.58
N PRO A 35 13.04 5.57 5.09
CA PRO A 35 14.33 5.66 5.79
C PRO A 35 15.37 6.48 5.03
N LYS A 36 15.52 6.24 3.73
CA LYS A 36 16.49 6.99 2.91
C LYS A 36 16.26 8.51 2.95
N SER A 37 15.04 8.97 2.77
CA SER A 37 14.76 10.43 2.78
C SER A 37 14.92 11.05 4.15
N ARG A 38 14.59 10.31 5.20
CA ARG A 38 14.86 10.71 6.59
C ARG A 38 16.37 10.89 6.79
N ASP A 39 17.17 9.90 6.42
CA ASP A 39 18.60 9.89 6.62
C ASP A 39 19.29 10.98 5.79
N ASP A 40 18.85 11.21 4.54
CA ASP A 40 19.31 12.29 3.68
C ASP A 40 19.01 13.68 4.32
N LEU A 41 17.87 13.86 4.97
CA LEU A 41 17.53 15.10 5.68
C LEU A 41 18.38 15.30 6.93
N ILE A 42 18.58 14.27 7.74
CA ILE A 42 19.44 14.30 8.92
C ILE A 42 20.88 14.63 8.50
N GLY A 43 21.40 13.99 7.47
CA GLY A 43 22.73 14.26 6.94
C GLY A 43 22.91 15.69 6.40
N ALA A 44 21.84 16.27 5.82
CA ALA A 44 21.90 17.62 5.24
C ALA A 44 21.73 18.75 6.25
N LEU A 45 20.98 18.54 7.32
CA LEU A 45 20.62 19.59 8.29
C LEU A 45 21.32 19.43 9.65
N GLY A 46 21.78 18.22 9.97
CA GLY A 46 22.29 17.86 11.28
C GLY A 46 21.20 17.24 12.18
N ALA A 47 21.59 16.22 12.96
CA ALA A 47 20.69 15.49 13.84
C ALA A 47 20.09 16.38 14.95
N GLU A 48 20.81 17.42 15.33
CA GLU A 48 20.40 18.39 16.36
C GLU A 48 19.24 19.30 15.90
N LYS A 49 19.02 19.43 14.58
CA LYS A 49 17.98 20.28 13.99
C LYS A 49 16.73 19.51 13.58
N ILE A 50 16.77 18.19 13.62
CA ILE A 50 15.66 17.34 13.19
C ILE A 50 15.22 16.43 14.33
N THR A 51 13.95 16.52 14.70
CA THR A 51 13.31 15.53 15.56
C THR A 51 12.56 14.51 14.70
N VAL A 52 12.94 13.25 14.83
CA VAL A 52 12.24 12.14 14.16
C VAL A 52 11.29 11.48 15.13
N GLN A 53 10.00 11.51 14.81
CA GLN A 53 8.99 10.75 15.54
C GLN A 53 8.57 9.55 14.70
N GLU A 54 8.77 8.35 15.21
CA GLU A 54 8.24 7.13 14.61
C GLU A 54 6.88 6.82 15.25
N SER A 55 5.86 6.81 14.40
CA SER A 55 4.50 6.48 14.83
C SER A 55 4.28 4.98 14.74
N THR A 56 3.54 4.44 15.71
CA THR A 56 2.91 3.10 15.63
C THR A 56 1.61 3.16 14.83
N TRP A 57 1.42 4.20 14.04
CA TRP A 57 0.23 4.43 13.26
C TRP A 57 -0.09 3.24 12.37
N ASN A 58 -1.32 2.80 12.44
CA ASN A 58 -1.78 1.63 11.72
C ASN A 58 -2.54 2.03 10.46
N CYS A 59 -1.91 1.78 9.31
CA CYS A 59 -2.58 1.89 8.02
C CYS A 59 -2.43 0.56 7.28
N ASN A 60 -3.55 -0.01 6.87
CA ASN A 60 -3.55 -1.15 5.97
C ASN A 60 -3.55 -0.65 4.53
N LEU A 61 -2.57 -1.10 3.75
CA LEU A 61 -2.59 -0.94 2.30
C LEU A 61 -3.18 -2.20 1.67
N SER A 62 -4.23 -2.02 0.89
CA SER A 62 -4.96 -3.10 0.25
C SER A 62 -5.27 -2.79 -1.21
N VAL A 63 -5.72 -3.80 -1.93
CA VAL A 63 -6.25 -3.68 -3.28
C VAL A 63 -7.72 -4.06 -3.25
N SER A 64 -8.57 -3.13 -3.64
CA SER A 64 -9.99 -3.40 -3.88
C SER A 64 -10.18 -3.84 -5.32
N LEU A 65 -10.75 -5.01 -5.50
CA LEU A 65 -11.14 -5.56 -6.80
C LEU A 65 -12.63 -5.30 -7.02
N ASN A 66 -12.97 -4.65 -8.12
CA ASN A 66 -14.37 -4.35 -8.43
C ASN A 66 -15.09 -5.60 -8.93
N HIS A 67 -16.03 -6.12 -8.17
CA HIS A 67 -16.78 -7.33 -8.54
C HIS A 67 -17.73 -7.10 -9.74
N ASN A 68 -17.93 -5.87 -10.21
CA ASN A 68 -18.62 -5.61 -11.47
C ASN A 68 -17.73 -5.88 -12.69
N PHE A 69 -16.41 -5.89 -12.53
CA PHE A 69 -15.49 -6.33 -13.58
C PHE A 69 -15.59 -7.85 -13.76
N PRO A 70 -15.89 -8.33 -14.98
CA PRO A 70 -16.27 -9.74 -15.20
C PRO A 70 -15.30 -10.76 -14.61
N ALA A 71 -13.99 -10.57 -14.82
CA ALA A 71 -12.97 -11.49 -14.32
C ALA A 71 -12.93 -11.55 -12.78
N PHE A 72 -13.25 -10.46 -12.09
CA PHE A 72 -13.20 -10.42 -10.63
C PHE A 72 -14.45 -10.97 -9.93
N LYS A 73 -15.48 -11.39 -10.70
CA LYS A 73 -16.60 -12.17 -10.16
C LYS A 73 -16.14 -13.55 -9.73
N ASP A 74 -15.17 -14.13 -10.44
CA ASP A 74 -14.63 -15.46 -10.11
C ASP A 74 -13.68 -15.38 -8.89
N PRO A 75 -13.99 -16.07 -7.78
CA PRO A 75 -13.14 -16.08 -6.59
C PRO A 75 -11.76 -16.72 -6.84
N ARG A 76 -11.62 -17.58 -7.85
CA ARG A 76 -10.33 -18.18 -8.21
C ARG A 76 -9.37 -17.12 -8.74
N VAL A 77 -9.87 -16.17 -9.54
CA VAL A 77 -9.07 -15.04 -10.06
C VAL A 77 -8.61 -14.14 -8.91
N ARG A 78 -9.51 -13.79 -7.98
CA ARG A 78 -9.15 -12.96 -6.82
C ARG A 78 -8.13 -13.67 -5.92
N LYS A 79 -8.28 -14.98 -5.72
CA LYS A 79 -7.32 -15.80 -4.97
C LYS A 79 -5.97 -15.88 -5.68
N ALA A 80 -5.94 -16.00 -7.01
CA ALA A 80 -4.71 -16.00 -7.78
C ALA A 80 -3.93 -14.69 -7.62
N LEU A 81 -4.61 -13.54 -7.70
CA LEU A 81 -3.98 -12.25 -7.51
C LEU A 81 -3.36 -12.07 -6.12
N THR A 82 -3.99 -12.63 -5.07
CA THR A 82 -3.42 -12.57 -3.71
C THR A 82 -2.23 -13.52 -3.53
N LEU A 83 -2.27 -14.70 -4.17
CA LEU A 83 -1.19 -15.70 -4.14
C LEU A 83 0.07 -15.24 -4.89
N ALA A 84 -0.07 -14.35 -5.87
CA ALA A 84 1.06 -13.83 -6.63
C ALA A 84 2.03 -12.99 -5.80
N ILE A 85 1.54 -12.36 -4.74
CA ILE A 85 2.22 -11.31 -4.00
C ILE A 85 3.17 -11.91 -2.94
N ASP A 86 4.46 -11.64 -3.10
CA ASP A 86 5.47 -11.93 -2.07
C ASP A 86 5.43 -10.86 -0.97
N ARG A 87 4.58 -11.06 0.04
CA ARG A 87 4.45 -10.10 1.15
C ARG A 87 5.69 -10.02 2.00
N TRP A 88 6.37 -11.13 2.24
CA TRP A 88 7.53 -11.19 3.12
C TRP A 88 8.76 -10.55 2.49
N GLY A 89 9.10 -10.92 1.26
CA GLY A 89 10.18 -10.30 0.51
C GLY A 89 9.87 -8.85 0.13
N GLY A 90 8.63 -8.60 -0.27
CA GLY A 90 8.16 -7.25 -0.61
C GLY A 90 8.20 -6.29 0.56
N SER A 91 7.84 -6.71 1.77
CA SER A 91 7.94 -5.88 2.99
C SER A 91 9.38 -5.47 3.27
N LYS A 92 10.34 -6.38 3.14
CA LYS A 92 11.77 -6.07 3.26
C LYS A 92 12.22 -4.97 2.30
N TYR A 93 11.83 -5.08 1.03
CA TYR A 93 12.18 -4.12 0.00
C TYR A 93 11.44 -2.78 0.19
N LEU A 94 10.13 -2.84 0.37
CA LEU A 94 9.29 -1.64 0.47
C LEU A 94 9.56 -0.84 1.73
N SER A 95 10.04 -1.46 2.82
CA SER A 95 10.45 -0.74 4.02
C SER A 95 11.60 0.23 3.81
N GLN A 96 12.42 0.04 2.78
CA GLN A 96 13.54 0.93 2.45
C GLN A 96 13.12 2.13 1.61
N ILE A 97 12.18 1.95 0.69
CA ILE A 97 11.79 2.96 -0.31
C ILE A 97 10.36 3.48 -0.14
N ALA A 98 9.59 2.85 0.74
CA ALA A 98 8.23 3.21 1.08
C ALA A 98 8.02 3.16 2.59
N ILE A 99 6.84 3.56 3.04
CA ILE A 99 6.45 3.52 4.46
C ILE A 99 5.74 2.21 4.84
N MET A 100 6.01 1.14 4.11
CA MET A 100 5.40 -0.19 4.31
C MET A 100 6.40 -1.10 5.02
N LYS A 101 6.27 -1.24 6.34
CA LYS A 101 7.27 -1.93 7.16
C LYS A 101 6.95 -3.38 7.47
N THR A 102 5.68 -3.72 7.65
CA THR A 102 5.29 -4.98 8.27
C THR A 102 4.33 -5.79 7.40
N VAL A 103 4.41 -7.10 7.52
CA VAL A 103 3.40 -8.02 7.02
C VAL A 103 2.38 -8.23 8.15
N GLY A 104 1.11 -8.16 7.82
CA GLY A 104 0.03 -8.36 8.78
C GLY A 104 -1.26 -8.78 8.08
N GLY A 105 -2.22 -9.21 8.87
CA GLY A 105 -3.58 -9.41 8.43
C GLY A 105 -4.37 -8.10 8.43
N LEU A 106 -5.67 -8.21 8.66
CA LEU A 106 -6.55 -7.06 8.79
C LEU A 106 -6.25 -6.28 10.09
N ILE A 107 -5.89 -6.99 11.16
CA ILE A 107 -5.49 -6.41 12.44
C ILE A 107 -3.98 -6.24 12.45
N TYR A 108 -3.49 -5.09 12.91
CA TYR A 108 -2.07 -4.75 12.88
C TYR A 108 -1.25 -5.69 13.77
N PRO A 109 -0.02 -6.02 13.37
CA PRO A 109 0.88 -6.87 14.16
C PRO A 109 1.16 -6.28 15.53
N GLY A 110 1.14 -7.14 16.55
CA GLY A 110 1.32 -6.74 17.96
C GLY A 110 0.03 -6.49 18.74
N HIS A 111 -1.12 -6.44 18.07
CA HIS A 111 -2.40 -6.44 18.78
C HIS A 111 -2.73 -7.85 19.34
N PRO A 112 -3.37 -7.99 20.52
CA PRO A 112 -3.71 -9.30 21.09
C PRO A 112 -4.55 -10.22 20.18
N TRP A 113 -5.31 -9.64 19.25
CA TRP A 113 -6.14 -10.37 18.28
C TRP A 113 -5.47 -10.51 16.90
N ALA A 114 -4.26 -10.00 16.74
CA ALA A 114 -3.51 -10.19 15.51
C ALA A 114 -3.02 -11.64 15.42
N ARG A 115 -3.01 -12.17 14.22
CA ARG A 115 -2.41 -13.47 13.96
C ARG A 115 -0.88 -13.39 14.06
N SER A 116 -0.28 -14.44 14.59
CA SER A 116 1.18 -14.60 14.54
C SER A 116 1.66 -14.85 13.10
N ASP A 117 2.95 -14.72 12.87
CA ASP A 117 3.55 -15.01 11.57
C ASP A 117 3.29 -16.47 11.16
N GLU A 118 3.38 -17.42 12.09
CA GLU A 118 3.13 -18.84 11.86
C GLU A 118 1.65 -19.13 11.50
N GLU A 119 0.74 -18.34 12.04
CA GLU A 119 -0.68 -18.43 11.67
C GLU A 119 -0.95 -17.81 10.30
N LEU A 120 -0.29 -16.66 10.00
CA LEU A 120 -0.40 -16.03 8.69
C LEU A 120 0.14 -16.94 7.58
N GLU A 121 1.27 -17.61 7.80
CA GLU A 121 1.88 -18.51 6.81
C GLU A 121 0.97 -19.67 6.36
N LYS A 122 -0.05 -20.01 7.15
CA LYS A 122 -1.06 -21.02 6.78
C LYS A 122 -2.14 -20.47 5.83
N ILE A 123 -2.20 -19.14 5.67
CA ILE A 123 -3.23 -18.48 4.87
C ILE A 123 -2.74 -18.29 3.43
N PRO A 124 -3.57 -18.60 2.41
CA PRO A 124 -3.24 -18.29 1.03
C PRO A 124 -2.86 -16.81 0.83
N GLY A 125 -1.71 -16.59 0.17
CA GLY A 125 -1.13 -15.26 -0.02
C GLY A 125 -0.09 -14.84 1.03
N TYR A 126 0.09 -15.64 2.09
CA TYR A 126 1.15 -15.43 3.10
C TYR A 126 2.16 -16.58 3.16
N TRP A 127 2.10 -17.53 2.24
CA TRP A 127 3.05 -18.65 2.23
C TRP A 127 4.48 -18.14 2.01
N ARG A 128 5.44 -18.69 2.76
CA ARG A 128 6.86 -18.37 2.60
C ARG A 128 7.44 -18.88 1.28
N ASP A 129 6.96 -20.02 0.81
CA ASP A 129 7.31 -20.54 -0.51
C ASP A 129 6.52 -19.77 -1.58
N VAL A 130 7.12 -18.68 -2.04
CA VAL A 130 6.51 -17.78 -3.03
C VAL A 130 6.37 -18.45 -4.41
N GLU A 131 7.27 -19.36 -4.79
CA GLU A 131 7.16 -20.02 -6.09
C GLU A 131 6.03 -21.06 -6.09
N LYS A 132 5.85 -21.78 -5.01
CA LYS A 132 4.66 -22.64 -4.81
C LYS A 132 3.38 -21.79 -4.87
N SER A 133 3.37 -20.65 -4.22
CA SER A 133 2.24 -19.71 -4.22
C SER A 133 1.90 -19.22 -5.63
N ARG A 134 2.90 -18.83 -6.40
CA ARG A 134 2.74 -18.38 -7.80
C ARG A 134 2.35 -19.52 -8.74
N ALA A 135 2.85 -20.74 -8.53
CA ALA A 135 2.42 -21.91 -9.29
C ALA A 135 0.92 -22.16 -9.11
N GLU A 136 0.44 -22.10 -7.88
CA GLU A 136 -0.98 -22.24 -7.57
C GLU A 136 -1.81 -21.07 -8.16
N ALA A 137 -1.29 -19.85 -8.14
CA ALA A 137 -1.92 -18.69 -8.77
C ALA A 137 -2.12 -18.92 -10.28
N ARG A 138 -1.07 -19.37 -10.99
CA ARG A 138 -1.17 -19.69 -12.42
C ARG A 138 -2.17 -20.81 -12.70
N ARG A 139 -2.20 -21.85 -11.87
CA ARG A 139 -3.17 -22.95 -11.98
C ARG A 139 -4.60 -22.43 -11.87
N LEU A 140 -4.89 -21.58 -10.88
CA LEU A 140 -6.21 -21.00 -10.67
C LEU A 140 -6.66 -20.10 -11.82
N LEU A 141 -5.74 -19.28 -12.39
CA LEU A 141 -6.05 -18.44 -13.56
C LEU A 141 -6.38 -19.29 -14.78
N LYS A 142 -5.65 -20.39 -15.00
CA LYS A 142 -5.92 -21.33 -16.09
C LYS A 142 -7.28 -22.01 -15.94
N GLU A 143 -7.60 -22.51 -14.75
CA GLU A 143 -8.89 -23.13 -14.46
C GLU A 143 -10.08 -22.18 -14.57
N ALA A 144 -9.82 -20.87 -14.33
CA ALA A 144 -10.82 -19.82 -14.50
C ALA A 144 -10.91 -19.30 -15.95
N GLY A 145 -10.04 -19.75 -16.87
CA GLY A 145 -9.99 -19.27 -18.25
C GLY A 145 -9.42 -17.84 -18.39
N HIS A 146 -8.62 -17.40 -17.42
CA HIS A 146 -8.07 -16.03 -17.34
C HIS A 146 -6.54 -15.98 -17.38
N GLU A 147 -5.88 -16.87 -18.13
CA GLU A 147 -4.42 -16.90 -18.27
C GLU A 147 -3.82 -15.58 -18.84
N ASN A 148 -4.61 -14.87 -19.65
CA ASN A 148 -4.23 -13.57 -20.24
C ASN A 148 -4.94 -12.39 -19.55
N LEU A 149 -5.23 -12.48 -18.27
CA LEU A 149 -5.92 -11.42 -17.52
C LEU A 149 -5.20 -10.07 -17.70
N SER A 150 -5.99 -9.07 -18.05
CA SER A 150 -5.53 -7.67 -18.14
C SER A 150 -6.52 -6.75 -17.44
N PHE A 151 -6.01 -5.76 -16.70
CA PHE A 151 -6.86 -4.76 -16.04
C PHE A 151 -6.09 -3.49 -15.66
N ASP A 152 -6.83 -2.42 -15.41
CA ASP A 152 -6.31 -1.17 -14.88
C ASP A 152 -6.34 -1.14 -13.35
N LEU A 153 -5.18 -0.79 -12.77
CA LEU A 153 -5.03 -0.49 -11.36
C LEU A 153 -5.09 1.01 -11.15
N VAL A 154 -6.27 1.54 -10.78
CA VAL A 154 -6.38 2.95 -10.46
C VAL A 154 -5.72 3.28 -9.14
N ASN A 155 -4.94 4.33 -9.11
CA ASN A 155 -4.17 4.72 -7.95
C ASN A 155 -4.10 6.23 -7.80
N ARG A 156 -3.83 6.70 -6.58
CA ARG A 156 -3.61 8.12 -6.34
C ARG A 156 -2.25 8.54 -6.90
N ASN A 157 -2.20 9.70 -7.57
CA ASN A 157 -0.92 10.28 -8.03
C ASN A 157 -0.13 10.88 -6.85
N VAL A 158 0.19 10.05 -5.90
CA VAL A 158 0.97 10.34 -4.69
C VAL A 158 2.03 9.26 -4.54
N ASP A 159 3.31 9.65 -4.43
CA ASP A 159 4.42 8.70 -4.45
C ASP A 159 4.32 7.69 -3.30
N GLN A 160 4.20 8.17 -2.06
CA GLN A 160 4.15 7.36 -0.84
C GLN A 160 2.73 7.23 -0.29
N PRO A 161 2.27 6.03 0.01
CA PRO A 161 2.81 4.73 -0.40
C PRO A 161 2.28 4.27 -1.77
N TYR A 162 1.36 5.00 -2.37
CA TYR A 162 0.43 4.56 -3.41
C TYR A 162 1.12 4.15 -4.71
N LYS A 163 1.85 5.07 -5.36
CA LYS A 163 2.47 4.77 -6.66
C LYS A 163 3.53 3.68 -6.56
N ILE A 164 4.34 3.73 -5.50
CA ILE A 164 5.39 2.72 -5.28
C ILE A 164 4.77 1.34 -5.07
N ALA A 165 3.74 1.25 -4.23
CA ALA A 165 3.04 0.00 -4.02
C ALA A 165 2.34 -0.52 -5.28
N GLY A 166 1.70 0.37 -6.06
CA GLY A 166 1.07 -0.02 -7.32
C GLY A 166 2.08 -0.57 -8.33
N THR A 167 3.23 0.07 -8.48
CA THR A 167 4.31 -0.41 -9.36
C THR A 167 4.82 -1.79 -8.90
N TRP A 168 5.01 -1.97 -7.61
CA TRP A 168 5.43 -3.25 -7.05
C TRP A 168 4.39 -4.36 -7.29
N LEU A 169 3.11 -4.10 -7.02
CA LEU A 169 2.01 -5.05 -7.24
C LEU A 169 1.94 -5.52 -8.71
N ILE A 170 2.08 -4.60 -9.65
CA ILE A 170 2.11 -4.92 -11.08
C ILE A 170 3.28 -5.85 -11.40
N GLY A 171 4.44 -5.59 -10.81
CA GLY A 171 5.60 -6.49 -10.93
C GLY A 171 5.34 -7.90 -10.39
N GLU A 172 4.64 -8.01 -9.26
CA GLU A 172 4.25 -9.30 -8.68
C GLU A 172 3.25 -10.06 -9.57
N TRP A 173 2.21 -9.39 -10.06
CA TRP A 173 1.22 -10.00 -10.95
C TRP A 173 1.78 -10.40 -12.31
N LYS A 174 2.76 -9.65 -12.83
CA LYS A 174 3.47 -10.00 -14.07
C LYS A 174 4.14 -11.39 -13.98
N LYS A 175 4.62 -11.79 -12.79
CA LYS A 175 5.27 -13.10 -12.56
C LYS A 175 4.31 -14.28 -12.74
N ILE A 176 3.00 -14.05 -12.72
CA ILE A 176 1.97 -15.05 -12.99
C ILE A 176 1.25 -14.86 -14.32
N GLY A 177 1.78 -14.01 -15.21
CA GLY A 177 1.23 -13.78 -16.55
C GLY A 177 0.18 -12.66 -16.64
N VAL A 178 -0.19 -12.01 -15.55
CA VAL A 178 -1.20 -10.95 -15.53
C VAL A 178 -0.61 -9.63 -16.03
N LYS A 179 -1.36 -8.91 -16.85
CA LYS A 179 -1.01 -7.62 -17.44
C LYS A 179 -1.81 -6.51 -16.79
N ALA A 180 -1.33 -5.98 -15.67
CA ALA A 180 -1.95 -4.84 -15.01
C ALA A 180 -1.23 -3.53 -15.42
N SER A 181 -2.00 -2.44 -15.58
CA SER A 181 -1.49 -1.09 -15.88
C SER A 181 -1.85 -0.13 -14.75
N GLN A 182 -0.89 0.69 -14.28
CA GLN A 182 -1.19 1.67 -13.25
C GLN A 182 -1.72 2.97 -13.86
N ARG A 183 -2.96 3.33 -13.54
CA ARG A 183 -3.55 4.62 -13.85
C ARG A 183 -3.52 5.52 -12.62
N ALA A 184 -2.51 6.39 -12.55
CA ALA A 184 -2.34 7.34 -11.44
C ALA A 184 -3.13 8.62 -11.71
N VAL A 185 -4.09 8.93 -10.84
CA VAL A 185 -5.00 10.08 -10.98
C VAL A 185 -4.92 11.02 -9.76
N PRO A 186 -5.34 12.30 -9.90
CA PRO A 186 -5.48 13.20 -8.75
C PRO A 186 -6.34 12.59 -7.65
N THR A 187 -6.03 12.93 -6.40
CA THR A 187 -6.70 12.33 -5.22
C THR A 187 -8.23 12.51 -5.26
N GLY A 188 -8.73 13.68 -5.68
CA GLY A 188 -10.18 13.91 -5.78
C GLY A 188 -10.85 13.03 -6.85
N GLU A 189 -10.20 12.85 -8.00
CA GLU A 189 -10.67 11.94 -9.06
C GLU A 189 -10.66 10.49 -8.59
N TRP A 190 -9.61 10.08 -7.84
CA TRP A 190 -9.54 8.75 -7.26
C TRP A 190 -10.72 8.49 -6.31
N PHE A 191 -11.02 9.43 -5.40
CA PHE A 191 -12.15 9.29 -4.48
C PHE A 191 -13.48 9.19 -5.21
N ARG A 192 -13.68 10.01 -6.26
CA ARG A 192 -14.89 9.92 -7.09
C ARG A 192 -15.00 8.56 -7.77
N SER A 193 -13.93 8.10 -8.43
CA SER A 193 -13.92 6.79 -9.10
C SER A 193 -14.15 5.64 -8.15
N TYR A 194 -13.51 5.67 -6.98
CA TYR A 194 -13.56 4.57 -6.02
C TYR A 194 -14.84 4.54 -5.17
N ARG A 195 -15.25 5.69 -4.62
CA ARG A 195 -16.37 5.76 -3.66
C ARG A 195 -17.72 6.04 -4.31
N GLU A 196 -17.75 6.95 -5.28
CA GLU A 196 -19.02 7.45 -5.84
C GLU A 196 -19.44 6.64 -7.07
N THR A 197 -18.66 6.69 -8.13
CA THR A 197 -19.06 6.12 -9.43
C THR A 197 -18.73 4.64 -9.58
N LYS A 198 -17.86 4.08 -8.72
CA LYS A 198 -17.33 2.70 -8.86
C LYS A 198 -16.69 2.43 -10.24
N ASN A 199 -16.20 3.48 -10.90
CA ASN A 199 -15.57 3.38 -12.22
C ASN A 199 -14.08 3.05 -12.09
N TYR A 200 -13.79 1.80 -11.71
CA TYR A 200 -12.47 1.22 -11.64
C TYR A 200 -12.56 -0.30 -11.79
N GLU A 201 -11.50 -0.95 -12.25
CA GLU A 201 -11.37 -2.41 -12.26
C GLU A 201 -10.70 -2.88 -10.96
N ALA A 202 -9.51 -2.38 -10.68
CA ALA A 202 -8.84 -2.54 -9.39
C ALA A 202 -8.37 -1.18 -8.85
N ALA A 203 -8.31 -1.02 -7.54
CA ALA A 203 -7.87 0.22 -6.90
C ALA A 203 -6.93 -0.05 -5.72
N VAL A 204 -5.82 0.70 -5.63
CA VAL A 204 -5.02 0.73 -4.40
C VAL A 204 -5.72 1.59 -3.37
N THR A 205 -5.98 1.03 -2.22
CA THR A 205 -6.63 1.70 -1.09
C THR A 205 -5.74 1.69 0.14
N ALA A 206 -5.90 2.66 1.01
CA ALA A 206 -5.30 2.66 2.33
C ALA A 206 -6.35 3.06 3.35
N THR A 207 -6.54 2.22 4.34
CA THR A 207 -7.38 2.49 5.50
C THR A 207 -6.47 2.74 6.70
N CYS A 208 -6.57 3.92 7.27
CA CYS A 208 -5.81 4.30 8.45
C CYS A 208 -6.75 4.57 9.60
N GLN A 209 -6.33 4.22 10.80
CA GLN A 209 -7.12 4.40 12.01
C GLN A 209 -6.45 5.37 12.96
N SER A 210 -7.24 6.26 13.53
CA SER A 210 -6.82 7.16 14.59
C SER A 210 -6.91 6.51 15.98
N ILE A 211 -7.65 5.40 16.08
CA ILE A 211 -7.82 4.63 17.31
C ILE A 211 -7.55 3.16 16.97
N VAL A 212 -6.74 2.52 17.80
CA VAL A 212 -6.45 1.09 17.70
C VAL A 212 -7.66 0.29 18.16
N ASN A 213 -8.60 0.11 17.24
CA ASN A 213 -9.83 -0.66 17.49
C ASN A 213 -10.12 -1.58 16.29
N PRO A 214 -10.00 -2.91 16.46
CA PRO A 214 -10.25 -3.88 15.40
C PRO A 214 -11.63 -3.80 14.76
N ILE A 215 -12.65 -3.34 15.49
CA ILE A 215 -14.01 -3.17 14.94
C ILE A 215 -14.03 -2.09 13.87
N LEU A 216 -13.25 -1.02 14.04
CA LEU A 216 -13.13 0.03 13.03
C LEU A 216 -12.38 -0.46 11.78
N ASP A 217 -11.39 -1.34 11.94
CA ASP A 217 -10.72 -2.02 10.83
C ASP A 217 -11.71 -2.83 10.00
N LEU A 218 -12.55 -3.62 10.67
CA LEU A 218 -13.57 -4.43 10.02
C LEU A 218 -14.67 -3.58 9.34
N ALA A 219 -15.06 -2.46 9.93
CA ALA A 219 -16.09 -1.60 9.39
C ALA A 219 -15.66 -0.79 8.15
N ASN A 220 -14.34 -0.59 7.96
CA ASN A 220 -13.77 0.22 6.87
C ASN A 220 -13.22 -0.61 5.70
N ASN A 221 -13.22 -1.95 5.79
CA ASN A 221 -12.79 -2.89 4.77
C ASN A 221 -13.93 -3.81 4.35
#